data_8e8818e06a690e5f43156f75442b9ff9
#
_entry.id   8e8818e06a690e5f43156f75442b9ff9
#
_cell.length_a   1.000
_cell.length_b   1.000
_cell.length_c   1.000
_cell.angle_alpha   90.00
_cell.angle_beta   90.00
_cell.angle_gamma   90.00
#
_symmetry.space_group_name_H-M   'P 1'
#
loop_
_entity.id
_entity.type
_entity.pdbx_description
1 polymer ?
#
loop_
_entity_poly.entity_id
_entity_poly.type
_entity_poly.pdbx_seq_one_letter_code
_entity_poly.pdbx_strand_id
1 'polypeptide(L)'
;RAWRWCSPVFAISGTDDVITGKAFPIRVLLRLKDGISRGIGIQMKVLIIGSGGREHALAWRVAQSAQVERVYVAPGNAGTALESKVENVALANDDFDALISFAQDRQIGLTIVGPEAPLVAGIVDRFKAAGLACFGPSAAAAQLEGSKAFAKDFMARHGIPTAAYGNFTDIDEAIAFIRRHGAPIVVKADGLAAGKGVIIAQTEAEAETAVRDMLAGNAFGEAGHRVVIEEFLRGEEASFIV
;
A
#
# COMPACT_ATOMS: atom_id res chain seq x y z
N ARG A 1 -8.25 7.36 -19.53
CA ARG A 1 -7.18 7.78 -18.59
C ARG A 1 -7.00 6.63 -17.62
N ALA A 2 -6.00 5.79 -17.88
CA ALA A 2 -5.71 4.59 -17.11
C ALA A 2 -5.05 4.98 -15.78
N TRP A 3 -5.55 4.48 -14.68
CA TRP A 3 -4.94 4.54 -13.37
C TRP A 3 -3.76 3.58 -13.36
N ARG A 4 -2.54 4.11 -13.36
CA ARG A 4 -1.34 3.29 -13.19
C ARG A 4 -1.08 3.13 -11.70
N TRP A 5 -1.27 1.93 -11.19
CA TRP A 5 -0.82 1.50 -9.88
C TRP A 5 0.68 1.23 -9.94
N CYS A 6 1.42 1.72 -8.96
CA CYS A 6 2.83 1.41 -8.79
C CYS A 6 2.94 0.14 -7.93
N SER A 7 2.62 -1.02 -8.52
CA SER A 7 2.95 -2.32 -7.92
C SER A 7 4.38 -2.69 -8.29
N PRO A 8 5.14 -3.38 -7.42
CA PRO A 8 6.43 -3.91 -7.80
C PRO A 8 6.25 -4.87 -8.99
N VAL A 9 6.89 -4.55 -10.12
CA VAL A 9 6.87 -5.39 -11.31
C VAL A 9 7.79 -6.59 -11.04
N PHE A 10 7.22 -7.79 -10.91
CA PHE A 10 7.96 -9.03 -10.92
C PHE A 10 8.11 -9.50 -12.37
N ALA A 11 9.34 -9.56 -12.88
CA ALA A 11 9.61 -10.19 -14.15
C ALA A 11 9.83 -11.69 -13.93
N ILE A 12 8.95 -12.52 -14.46
CA ILE A 12 9.14 -13.96 -14.50
C ILE A 12 9.77 -14.29 -15.86
N SER A 13 11.10 -14.54 -15.88
CA SER A 13 11.73 -15.19 -17.02
C SER A 13 11.57 -16.70 -16.82
N GLY A 14 10.92 -17.35 -17.80
CA GLY A 14 10.53 -18.75 -17.69
C GLY A 14 11.65 -19.74 -17.43
N THR A 15 11.46 -20.56 -16.44
CA THR A 15 11.63 -22.03 -16.43
C THR A 15 10.95 -22.56 -15.17
N ASP A 16 10.10 -23.52 -15.35
CA ASP A 16 9.40 -24.41 -14.45
C ASP A 16 9.82 -24.50 -12.98
N ASP A 17 9.36 -23.55 -12.14
CA ASP A 17 9.21 -23.80 -10.72
C ASP A 17 7.96 -23.09 -10.21
N VAL A 18 6.89 -23.88 -10.09
CA VAL A 18 5.60 -23.46 -9.50
C VAL A 18 5.83 -23.19 -8.01
N ILE A 19 5.90 -21.90 -7.65
CA ILE A 19 5.83 -21.52 -6.24
C ILE A 19 4.41 -21.81 -5.75
N THR A 20 4.22 -22.94 -5.08
CA THR A 20 3.00 -23.25 -4.34
C THR A 20 2.92 -22.36 -3.10
N GLY A 21 2.65 -21.08 -3.28
CA GLY A 21 2.26 -20.15 -2.22
C GLY A 21 0.88 -20.59 -1.71
N LYS A 22 0.80 -21.02 -0.45
CA LYS A 22 -0.50 -21.25 0.18
C LYS A 22 -1.21 -19.91 0.24
N ALA A 23 -2.24 -19.75 -0.60
CA ALA A 23 -3.18 -18.65 -0.52
C ALA A 23 -3.66 -18.52 0.92
N PHE A 24 -3.50 -17.35 1.53
CA PHE A 24 -4.17 -17.01 2.78
C PHE A 24 -5.63 -16.73 2.43
N PRO A 25 -6.54 -17.68 2.63
CA PRO A 25 -7.93 -17.42 2.31
C PRO A 25 -8.48 -16.37 3.28
N ILE A 26 -9.29 -15.45 2.76
CA ILE A 26 -10.13 -14.53 3.55
C ILE A 26 -10.90 -15.24 4.69
N ARG A 27 -10.99 -16.56 4.67
CA ARG A 27 -11.48 -17.40 5.77
C ARG A 27 -10.72 -17.25 7.10
N VAL A 28 -9.50 -16.72 7.12
CA VAL A 28 -8.74 -16.51 8.36
C VAL A 28 -9.28 -15.31 9.16
N LEU A 29 -9.87 -14.31 8.52
CA LEU A 29 -10.56 -13.21 9.20
C LEU A 29 -11.82 -13.65 9.97
N LEU A 30 -12.37 -14.82 9.66
CA LEU A 30 -13.58 -15.36 10.29
C LEU A 30 -13.29 -16.38 11.39
N ARG A 31 -12.02 -16.78 11.61
CA ARG A 31 -11.64 -17.79 12.64
C ARG A 31 -11.18 -17.23 13.98
N LEU A 32 -11.25 -15.93 14.19
CA LEU A 32 -10.93 -15.34 15.49
C LEU A 32 -12.09 -15.52 16.48
N LYS A 33 -12.47 -16.73 16.81
CA LYS A 33 -13.21 -17.21 17.97
C LYS A 33 -14.12 -18.40 17.64
N ASP A 34 -13.58 -19.47 17.09
CA ASP A 34 -14.32 -20.75 17.02
C ASP A 34 -14.49 -21.43 18.40
N GLY A 35 -14.33 -20.68 19.50
CA GLY A 35 -14.44 -21.21 20.85
C GLY A 35 -15.72 -20.84 21.61
N ILE A 36 -16.50 -19.85 21.17
CA ILE A 36 -17.72 -19.45 21.89
C ILE A 36 -18.76 -18.93 20.89
N SER A 37 -19.68 -19.73 20.45
CA SER A 37 -21.05 -19.34 20.15
C SER A 37 -21.77 -20.31 19.19
N ARG A 38 -22.23 -21.42 19.70
CA ARG A 38 -23.51 -21.97 19.21
C ARG A 38 -24.58 -21.38 20.13
N GLY A 39 -25.26 -20.31 19.68
CA GLY A 39 -26.47 -19.93 20.37
C GLY A 39 -26.91 -18.47 20.42
N ILE A 40 -26.03 -17.45 20.30
CA ILE A 40 -26.45 -16.05 20.24
C ILE A 40 -25.55 -15.39 19.19
N GLY A 41 -26.13 -14.97 18.07
CA GLY A 41 -25.41 -14.29 16.99
C GLY A 41 -24.90 -12.93 17.46
N ILE A 42 -23.70 -12.88 18.03
CA ILE A 42 -23.03 -11.61 18.33
C ILE A 42 -22.62 -11.03 16.98
N GLN A 43 -23.32 -10.00 16.56
CA GLN A 43 -22.96 -9.23 15.37
C GLN A 43 -21.90 -8.20 15.76
N MET A 44 -20.87 -8.05 14.91
CA MET A 44 -19.80 -7.08 15.12
C MET A 44 -20.01 -5.82 14.31
N LYS A 45 -19.50 -4.69 14.81
CA LYS A 45 -19.34 -3.44 14.08
C LYS A 45 -17.94 -3.40 13.48
N VAL A 46 -17.82 -2.94 12.25
CA VAL A 46 -16.55 -2.84 11.53
C VAL A 46 -16.28 -1.39 11.17
N LEU A 47 -15.05 -0.93 11.34
CA LEU A 47 -14.59 0.37 10.85
C LEU A 47 -13.68 0.13 9.63
N ILE A 48 -13.93 0.83 8.53
CA ILE A 48 -13.06 0.86 7.36
C ILE A 48 -12.50 2.26 7.22
N ILE A 49 -11.17 2.38 7.18
CA ILE A 49 -10.48 3.66 7.04
C ILE A 49 -10.12 3.86 5.58
N GLY A 50 -10.55 5.00 5.02
CA GLY A 50 -10.31 5.42 3.64
C GLY A 50 -11.57 5.92 2.93
N SER A 51 -11.41 6.34 1.66
CA SER A 51 -12.46 6.99 0.88
C SER A 51 -12.48 6.58 -0.59
N GLY A 52 -11.64 5.64 -1.01
CA GLY A 52 -11.50 5.22 -2.39
C GLY A 52 -12.49 4.13 -2.81
N GLY A 53 -12.42 3.74 -4.08
CA GLY A 53 -13.24 2.64 -4.61
C GLY A 53 -12.91 1.28 -3.99
N ARG A 54 -11.67 1.08 -3.55
CA ARG A 54 -11.24 -0.11 -2.81
C ARG A 54 -11.96 -0.21 -1.46
N GLU A 55 -11.99 0.85 -0.70
CA GLU A 55 -12.68 0.92 0.59
C GLU A 55 -14.20 0.79 0.42
N HIS A 56 -14.76 1.34 -0.66
CA HIS A 56 -16.17 1.13 -1.00
C HIS A 56 -16.45 -0.35 -1.27
N ALA A 57 -15.66 -1.02 -2.10
CA ALA A 57 -15.83 -2.46 -2.38
C ALA A 57 -15.70 -3.32 -1.10
N LEU A 58 -14.77 -2.98 -0.22
CA LEU A 58 -14.63 -3.64 1.09
C LEU A 58 -15.88 -3.42 1.95
N ALA A 59 -16.38 -2.19 2.05
CA ALA A 59 -17.57 -1.84 2.84
C ALA A 59 -18.80 -2.60 2.33
N TRP A 60 -19.03 -2.57 1.02
CA TRP A 60 -20.11 -3.31 0.37
C TRP A 60 -20.02 -4.82 0.65
N ARG A 61 -18.83 -5.41 0.54
CA ARG A 61 -18.65 -6.85 0.76
C ARG A 61 -18.81 -7.25 2.22
N VAL A 62 -18.25 -6.47 3.14
CA VAL A 62 -18.33 -6.70 4.59
C VAL A 62 -19.78 -6.56 5.10
N ALA A 63 -20.52 -5.57 4.61
CA ALA A 63 -21.92 -5.33 4.97
C ALA A 63 -22.86 -6.50 4.64
N GLN A 64 -22.52 -7.34 3.66
CA GLN A 64 -23.30 -8.53 3.30
C GLN A 64 -23.17 -9.68 4.31
N SER A 65 -22.21 -9.63 5.21
CA SER A 65 -22.04 -10.67 6.23
C SER A 65 -23.17 -10.62 7.26
N ALA A 66 -23.72 -11.79 7.58
CA ALA A 66 -24.69 -11.92 8.68
C ALA A 66 -24.05 -11.66 10.07
N GLN A 67 -22.71 -11.74 10.18
CA GLN A 67 -21.97 -11.46 11.40
C GLN A 67 -21.70 -9.96 11.61
N VAL A 68 -22.05 -9.11 10.64
CA VAL A 68 -21.83 -7.67 10.70
C VAL A 68 -23.16 -6.95 10.91
N GLU A 69 -23.21 -6.22 12.01
CA GLU A 69 -24.34 -5.32 12.36
C GLU A 69 -24.27 -4.07 11.51
N ARG A 70 -23.11 -3.40 11.51
CA ARG A 70 -22.86 -2.11 10.86
C ARG A 70 -21.42 -1.98 10.42
N VAL A 71 -21.22 -1.29 9.30
CA VAL A 71 -19.92 -0.87 8.80
C VAL A 71 -19.84 0.65 8.87
N TYR A 72 -18.84 1.19 9.53
CA TYR A 72 -18.47 2.58 9.51
C TYR A 72 -17.34 2.80 8.51
N VAL A 73 -17.37 3.89 7.74
CA VAL A 73 -16.29 4.22 6.79
C VAL A 73 -15.81 5.64 7.06
N ALA A 74 -14.53 5.81 7.34
CA ALA A 74 -13.93 7.08 7.71
C ALA A 74 -12.83 7.51 6.70
N PRO A 75 -13.00 8.62 5.97
CA PRO A 75 -14.20 9.46 5.91
C PRO A 75 -15.32 8.91 5.02
N GLY A 76 -15.05 7.88 4.19
CA GLY A 76 -15.99 7.36 3.22
C GLY A 76 -16.13 8.25 1.98
N ASN A 77 -17.13 7.95 1.16
CA ASN A 77 -17.45 8.68 -0.06
C ASN A 77 -18.96 8.64 -0.37
N ALA A 78 -19.38 9.28 -1.46
CA ALA A 78 -20.78 9.30 -1.84
C ALA A 78 -21.35 7.89 -2.15
N GLY A 79 -20.54 6.97 -2.67
CA GLY A 79 -20.96 5.60 -2.92
C GLY A 79 -21.18 4.81 -1.62
N THR A 80 -20.25 4.90 -0.67
CA THR A 80 -20.39 4.22 0.63
C THR A 80 -21.59 4.72 1.43
N ALA A 81 -21.98 5.97 1.26
CA ALA A 81 -23.16 6.56 1.92
C ALA A 81 -24.48 5.94 1.45
N LEU A 82 -24.50 5.29 0.29
CA LEU A 82 -25.70 4.68 -0.30
C LEU A 82 -25.81 3.18 0.02
N GLU A 83 -24.78 2.59 0.60
CA GLU A 83 -24.75 1.16 0.88
C GLU A 83 -25.56 0.80 2.12
N SER A 84 -26.27 -0.33 2.04
CA SER A 84 -27.01 -0.88 3.17
C SER A 84 -26.09 -1.25 4.32
N LYS A 85 -26.45 -0.96 5.57
CA LYS A 85 -25.67 -1.14 6.79
C LYS A 85 -24.35 -0.36 6.84
N VAL A 86 -24.09 0.56 5.91
CA VAL A 86 -22.89 1.38 5.89
C VAL A 86 -23.21 2.82 6.32
N GLU A 87 -22.29 3.40 7.07
CA GLU A 87 -22.40 4.79 7.57
C GLU A 87 -21.05 5.48 7.43
N ASN A 88 -21.02 6.63 6.77
CA ASN A 88 -19.83 7.45 6.69
C ASN A 88 -19.63 8.23 7.99
N VAL A 89 -18.39 8.33 8.43
CA VAL A 89 -17.98 9.06 9.63
C VAL A 89 -17.00 10.15 9.23
N ALA A 90 -17.31 11.40 9.58
CA ALA A 90 -16.49 12.57 9.21
C ALA A 90 -15.20 12.65 10.06
N LEU A 91 -14.34 11.61 9.96
CA LEU A 91 -13.03 11.56 10.58
C LEU A 91 -11.97 11.45 9.48
N ALA A 92 -10.89 12.22 9.60
CA ALA A 92 -9.77 12.16 8.70
C ALA A 92 -8.98 10.84 8.91
N ASN A 93 -8.42 10.30 7.84
CA ASN A 93 -7.69 9.02 7.89
C ASN A 93 -6.28 9.13 8.52
N ASP A 94 -5.82 10.32 8.83
CA ASP A 94 -4.58 10.67 9.51
C ASP A 94 -4.78 11.11 10.96
N ASP A 95 -6.02 11.34 11.40
CA ASP A 95 -6.34 11.62 12.81
C ASP A 95 -6.52 10.31 13.60
N PHE A 96 -5.40 9.69 13.96
CA PHE A 96 -5.40 8.39 14.63
C PHE A 96 -6.04 8.42 16.01
N ASP A 97 -5.94 9.52 16.74
CA ASP A 97 -6.51 9.63 18.08
C ASP A 97 -8.04 9.71 18.03
N ALA A 98 -8.59 10.45 17.09
CA ALA A 98 -10.04 10.49 16.87
C ALA A 98 -10.58 9.14 16.37
N LEU A 99 -9.84 8.45 15.47
CA LEU A 99 -10.22 7.13 14.97
C LEU A 99 -10.21 6.07 16.07
N ILE A 100 -9.20 6.08 16.96
CA ILE A 100 -9.11 5.17 18.11
C ILE A 100 -10.24 5.44 19.11
N SER A 101 -10.48 6.71 19.46
CA SER A 101 -11.58 7.09 20.36
C SER A 101 -12.93 6.64 19.79
N PHE A 102 -13.17 6.88 18.52
CA PHE A 102 -14.39 6.43 17.84
C PHE A 102 -14.53 4.89 17.89
N ALA A 103 -13.44 4.16 17.65
CA ALA A 103 -13.46 2.70 17.66
C ALA A 103 -13.79 2.16 19.06
N GLN A 104 -13.28 2.80 20.13
CA GLN A 104 -13.59 2.45 21.51
C GLN A 104 -15.04 2.76 21.86
N ASP A 105 -15.51 4.00 21.60
CA ASP A 105 -16.86 4.46 21.93
C ASP A 105 -17.94 3.65 21.21
N ARG A 106 -17.70 3.28 19.96
CA ARG A 106 -18.65 2.50 19.15
C ARG A 106 -18.49 0.99 19.32
N GLN A 107 -17.52 0.54 20.12
CA GLN A 107 -17.23 -0.88 20.35
C GLN A 107 -16.97 -1.59 19.02
N ILE A 108 -16.09 -1.04 18.21
CA ILE A 108 -15.68 -1.64 16.92
C ILE A 108 -14.97 -2.97 17.19
N GLY A 109 -15.46 -4.04 16.57
CA GLY A 109 -14.88 -5.38 16.70
C GLY A 109 -13.68 -5.61 15.77
N LEU A 110 -13.62 -4.88 14.65
CA LEU A 110 -12.50 -4.96 13.68
C LEU A 110 -12.37 -3.64 12.92
N THR A 111 -11.15 -3.14 12.81
CA THR A 111 -10.82 -2.03 11.93
C THR A 111 -10.03 -2.54 10.71
N ILE A 112 -10.34 -2.06 9.52
CA ILE A 112 -9.66 -2.39 8.25
C ILE A 112 -9.11 -1.09 7.68
N VAL A 113 -7.81 -1.05 7.38
CA VAL A 113 -7.15 0.14 6.82
C VAL A 113 -6.94 -0.07 5.33
N GLY A 114 -7.52 0.81 4.51
CA GLY A 114 -7.42 0.73 3.06
C GLY A 114 -6.20 1.45 2.47
N PRO A 115 -5.99 2.76 2.77
CA PRO A 115 -4.92 3.53 2.14
C PRO A 115 -3.54 3.26 2.73
N GLU A 116 -2.50 3.43 1.91
CA GLU A 116 -1.11 3.14 2.25
C GLU A 116 -0.54 4.15 3.26
N ALA A 117 -0.89 5.42 3.14
CA ALA A 117 -0.30 6.48 3.96
C ALA A 117 -0.51 6.27 5.47
N PRO A 118 -1.72 6.01 5.99
CA PRO A 118 -1.90 5.71 7.41
C PRO A 118 -1.20 4.40 7.83
N LEU A 119 -1.06 3.41 6.95
CA LEU A 119 -0.33 2.17 7.24
C LEU A 119 1.15 2.45 7.47
N VAL A 120 1.78 3.22 6.57
CA VAL A 120 3.18 3.66 6.70
C VAL A 120 3.38 4.52 7.93
N ALA A 121 2.41 5.37 8.26
CA ALA A 121 2.41 6.21 9.47
C ALA A 121 2.14 5.43 10.78
N GLY A 122 1.85 4.12 10.71
CA GLY A 122 1.79 3.25 11.89
C GLY A 122 0.43 3.16 12.58
N ILE A 123 -0.65 3.44 11.89
CA ILE A 123 -2.01 3.35 12.46
C ILE A 123 -2.31 1.98 13.08
N VAL A 124 -1.85 0.88 12.43
CA VAL A 124 -2.07 -0.48 12.92
C VAL A 124 -1.37 -0.70 14.26
N ASP A 125 -0.16 -0.19 14.42
CA ASP A 125 0.59 -0.29 15.66
C ASP A 125 -0.07 0.52 16.78
N ARG A 126 -0.63 1.70 16.46
CA ARG A 126 -1.40 2.54 17.38
C ARG A 126 -2.70 1.84 17.85
N PHE A 127 -3.46 1.25 16.93
CA PHE A 127 -4.67 0.48 17.27
C PHE A 127 -4.35 -0.72 18.15
N LYS A 128 -3.29 -1.47 17.84
CA LYS A 128 -2.84 -2.60 18.66
C LYS A 128 -2.43 -2.17 20.06
N ALA A 129 -1.70 -1.05 20.19
CA ALA A 129 -1.33 -0.49 21.49
C ALA A 129 -2.55 -0.07 22.33
N ALA A 130 -3.64 0.35 21.67
CA ALA A 130 -4.92 0.67 22.29
C ALA A 130 -5.80 -0.59 22.58
N GLY A 131 -5.31 -1.81 22.32
CA GLY A 131 -6.05 -3.05 22.52
C GLY A 131 -7.14 -3.31 21.48
N LEU A 132 -7.13 -2.61 20.35
CA LEU A 132 -8.12 -2.71 19.29
C LEU A 132 -7.65 -3.63 18.16
N ALA A 133 -8.56 -4.48 17.65
CA ALA A 133 -8.26 -5.32 16.50
C ALA A 133 -8.18 -4.47 15.22
N CYS A 134 -7.06 -4.54 14.53
CA CYS A 134 -6.84 -3.80 13.30
C CYS A 134 -6.18 -4.70 12.23
N PHE A 135 -6.76 -4.72 11.05
CA PHE A 135 -6.25 -5.44 9.89
C PHE A 135 -5.45 -4.48 9.00
N GLY A 136 -4.21 -4.82 8.82
CA GLY A 136 -3.23 -4.12 8.01
C GLY A 136 -1.81 -4.48 8.46
N PRO A 137 -0.78 -4.17 7.66
CA PRO A 137 0.60 -4.34 8.04
C PRO A 137 1.01 -3.36 9.15
N SER A 138 1.99 -3.74 9.97
CA SER A 138 2.66 -2.79 10.87
C SER A 138 3.40 -1.73 10.06
N ALA A 139 3.78 -0.59 10.68
CA ALA A 139 4.56 0.44 10.02
C ALA A 139 5.85 -0.11 9.40
N ALA A 140 6.53 -1.03 10.10
CA ALA A 140 7.75 -1.68 9.61
C ALA A 140 7.49 -2.52 8.35
N ALA A 141 6.39 -3.28 8.30
CA ALA A 141 6.03 -4.07 7.12
C ALA A 141 5.50 -3.18 5.97
N ALA A 142 4.79 -2.10 6.29
CA ALA A 142 4.28 -1.15 5.32
C ALA A 142 5.40 -0.40 4.55
N GLN A 143 6.65 -0.43 5.03
CA GLN A 143 7.80 0.10 4.31
C GLN A 143 8.03 -0.57 2.95
N LEU A 144 7.58 -1.82 2.77
CA LEU A 144 7.63 -2.49 1.46
C LEU A 144 6.85 -1.74 0.37
N GLU A 145 5.82 -1.00 0.74
CA GLU A 145 5.07 -0.11 -0.16
C GLU A 145 5.49 1.35 0.01
N GLY A 146 5.84 1.75 1.24
CA GLY A 146 6.16 3.13 1.60
C GLY A 146 7.51 3.62 1.08
N SER A 147 8.47 2.73 0.83
CA SER A 147 9.81 3.06 0.33
C SER A 147 10.25 2.10 -0.76
N LYS A 148 10.46 2.63 -1.96
CA LYS A 148 10.96 1.85 -3.10
C LYS A 148 12.37 1.35 -2.87
N ALA A 149 13.22 2.17 -2.24
CA ALA A 149 14.58 1.79 -1.86
C ALA A 149 14.56 0.61 -0.89
N PHE A 150 13.74 0.69 0.17
CA PHE A 150 13.59 -0.41 1.12
C PHE A 150 13.08 -1.69 0.43
N ALA A 151 12.06 -1.58 -0.43
CA ALA A 151 11.50 -2.72 -1.16
C ALA A 151 12.55 -3.37 -2.07
N LYS A 152 13.35 -2.58 -2.79
CA LYS A 152 14.43 -3.09 -3.65
C LYS A 152 15.52 -3.79 -2.84
N ASP A 153 15.98 -3.18 -1.76
CA ASP A 153 16.98 -3.78 -0.88
C ASP A 153 16.46 -5.06 -0.21
N PHE A 154 15.17 -5.08 0.15
CA PHE A 154 14.51 -6.29 0.67
C PHE A 154 14.50 -7.40 -0.38
N MET A 155 14.07 -7.11 -1.61
CA MET A 155 14.03 -8.09 -2.69
C MET A 155 15.42 -8.64 -3.01
N ALA A 156 16.43 -7.77 -3.13
CA ALA A 156 17.80 -8.18 -3.37
C ALA A 156 18.35 -9.08 -2.25
N ARG A 157 18.14 -8.71 -1.00
CA ARG A 157 18.57 -9.48 0.18
C ARG A 157 17.95 -10.87 0.26
N HIS A 158 16.70 -11.00 -0.19
CA HIS A 158 15.96 -12.27 -0.14
C HIS A 158 15.94 -13.04 -1.46
N GLY A 159 16.73 -12.62 -2.46
CA GLY A 159 16.80 -13.29 -3.76
C GLY A 159 15.49 -13.26 -4.55
N ILE A 160 14.63 -12.26 -4.30
CA ILE A 160 13.37 -12.06 -5.03
C ILE A 160 13.71 -11.36 -6.34
N PRO A 161 13.31 -11.91 -7.52
CA PRO A 161 13.59 -11.29 -8.81
C PRO A 161 13.08 -9.86 -8.91
N THR A 162 13.93 -8.95 -9.33
CA THR A 162 13.60 -7.54 -9.57
C THR A 162 14.60 -6.96 -10.57
N ALA A 163 14.24 -5.83 -11.23
CA ALA A 163 15.16 -5.11 -12.10
C ALA A 163 16.44 -4.70 -11.35
N ALA A 164 17.58 -4.70 -12.03
CA ALA A 164 18.81 -4.11 -11.50
C ALA A 164 18.56 -2.67 -11.08
N TYR A 165 19.12 -2.22 -9.96
CA TYR A 165 18.81 -0.91 -9.40
C TYR A 165 19.98 -0.30 -8.63
N GLY A 166 19.87 1.00 -8.36
CA GLY A 166 20.70 1.74 -7.42
C GLY A 166 19.87 2.76 -6.66
N ASN A 167 20.22 2.99 -5.39
CA ASN A 167 19.59 3.97 -4.50
C ASN A 167 20.54 5.15 -4.32
N PHE A 168 20.09 6.39 -4.57
CA PHE A 168 20.93 7.57 -4.55
C PHE A 168 20.28 8.72 -3.79
N THR A 169 21.10 9.42 -3.00
CA THR A 169 20.79 10.71 -2.38
C THR A 169 21.68 11.83 -2.92
N ASP A 170 22.72 11.46 -3.68
CA ASP A 170 23.65 12.36 -4.34
C ASP A 170 23.42 12.36 -5.86
N ILE A 171 23.40 13.57 -6.43
CA ILE A 171 23.11 13.77 -7.88
C ILE A 171 24.22 13.21 -8.75
N ASP A 172 25.47 13.43 -8.38
CA ASP A 172 26.62 13.07 -9.21
C ASP A 172 26.80 11.54 -9.23
N GLU A 173 26.58 10.87 -8.09
CA GLU A 173 26.56 9.39 -8.03
C GLU A 173 25.43 8.80 -8.86
N ALA A 174 24.23 9.39 -8.80
CA ALA A 174 23.08 8.96 -9.60
C ALA A 174 23.36 9.13 -11.12
N ILE A 175 23.94 10.26 -11.53
CA ILE A 175 24.32 10.51 -12.92
C ILE A 175 25.42 9.54 -13.37
N ALA A 176 26.40 9.27 -12.54
CA ALA A 176 27.46 8.30 -12.87
C ALA A 176 26.87 6.88 -13.07
N PHE A 177 25.84 6.53 -12.31
CA PHE A 177 25.13 5.27 -12.50
C PHE A 177 24.38 5.24 -13.84
N ILE A 178 23.64 6.31 -14.20
CA ILE A 178 22.93 6.42 -15.48
C ILE A 178 23.91 6.26 -16.66
N ARG A 179 25.02 6.99 -16.66
CA ARG A 179 26.03 6.94 -17.73
C ARG A 179 26.67 5.56 -17.88
N ARG A 180 26.76 4.78 -16.81
CA ARG A 180 27.29 3.42 -16.84
C ARG A 180 26.31 2.41 -17.45
N HIS A 181 25.02 2.60 -17.21
CA HIS A 181 23.98 1.66 -17.61
C HIS A 181 23.30 2.05 -18.93
N GLY A 182 23.36 3.35 -19.31
CA GLY A 182 22.71 3.88 -20.50
C GLY A 182 21.21 4.05 -20.34
N ALA A 183 20.53 4.31 -21.46
CA ALA A 183 19.07 4.44 -21.55
C ALA A 183 18.52 3.40 -22.59
N PRO A 184 17.23 3.00 -22.50
CA PRO A 184 16.21 3.52 -21.57
C PRO A 184 16.43 3.04 -20.12
N ILE A 185 16.07 3.90 -19.17
CA ILE A 185 16.25 3.65 -17.73
C ILE A 185 15.09 4.28 -16.94
N VAL A 186 14.79 3.75 -15.75
CA VAL A 186 13.66 4.25 -14.95
C VAL A 186 14.18 4.98 -13.73
N VAL A 187 13.74 6.22 -13.53
CA VAL A 187 14.06 7.05 -12.36
C VAL A 187 12.80 7.21 -11.50
N LYS A 188 12.89 6.86 -10.23
CA LYS A 188 11.75 6.89 -9.30
C LYS A 188 12.11 7.70 -8.06
N ALA A 189 11.26 8.64 -7.66
CA ALA A 189 11.34 9.23 -6.33
C ALA A 189 11.00 8.16 -5.28
N ASP A 190 11.76 8.10 -4.18
CA ASP A 190 11.45 7.21 -3.06
C ASP A 190 10.22 7.70 -2.29
N GLY A 191 9.47 6.79 -1.66
CA GLY A 191 8.28 7.12 -0.91
C GLY A 191 6.98 7.16 -1.71
N LEU A 192 5.90 7.59 -1.05
CA LEU A 192 4.55 7.65 -1.60
C LEU A 192 4.39 8.92 -2.45
N ALA A 193 4.49 8.80 -3.77
CA ALA A 193 4.39 9.91 -4.72
C ALA A 193 3.09 9.90 -5.55
N ALA A 194 2.05 9.20 -5.11
CA ALA A 194 0.74 9.09 -5.77
C ALA A 194 0.82 8.79 -7.29
N GLY A 195 1.76 7.94 -7.69
CA GLY A 195 1.99 7.54 -9.09
C GLY A 195 2.69 8.58 -9.96
N LYS A 196 3.09 9.74 -9.42
CA LYS A 196 3.73 10.82 -10.17
C LYS A 196 5.26 10.80 -10.11
N GLY A 197 5.84 10.04 -9.21
CA GLY A 197 7.28 9.99 -8.96
C GLY A 197 8.03 8.96 -9.81
N VAL A 198 7.56 8.57 -11.00
CA VAL A 198 8.21 7.58 -11.86
C VAL A 198 8.38 8.16 -13.27
N ILE A 199 9.62 8.21 -13.73
CA ILE A 199 9.99 8.70 -15.08
C ILE A 199 10.71 7.57 -15.80
N ILE A 200 10.19 7.18 -16.97
CA ILE A 200 10.85 6.27 -17.90
C ILE A 200 11.60 7.15 -18.90
N ALA A 201 12.90 7.28 -18.68
CA ALA A 201 13.77 8.10 -19.53
C ALA A 201 14.23 7.29 -20.74
N GLN A 202 14.03 7.84 -21.93
CA GLN A 202 14.46 7.22 -23.18
C GLN A 202 15.91 7.58 -23.52
N THR A 203 16.43 8.67 -22.95
CA THR A 203 17.80 9.15 -23.11
C THR A 203 18.47 9.41 -21.78
N GLU A 204 19.80 9.39 -21.75
CA GLU A 204 20.57 9.74 -20.55
C GLU A 204 20.26 11.18 -20.09
N ALA A 205 20.11 12.11 -21.04
CA ALA A 205 19.80 13.51 -20.73
C ALA A 205 18.43 13.66 -20.01
N GLU A 206 17.41 12.92 -20.43
CA GLU A 206 16.11 12.88 -19.73
C GLU A 206 16.26 12.30 -18.33
N ALA A 207 17.05 11.25 -18.16
CA ALA A 207 17.28 10.62 -16.86
C ALA A 207 18.04 11.57 -15.91
N GLU A 208 19.10 12.24 -16.40
CA GLU A 208 19.84 13.23 -15.63
C GLU A 208 18.96 14.40 -15.19
N THR A 209 18.06 14.87 -16.07
CA THR A 209 17.09 15.92 -15.74
C THR A 209 16.15 15.45 -14.63
N ALA A 210 15.59 14.25 -14.79
CA ALA A 210 14.70 13.66 -13.80
C ALA A 210 15.35 13.54 -12.40
N VAL A 211 16.62 13.10 -12.34
CA VAL A 211 17.38 13.02 -11.08
C VAL A 211 17.55 14.39 -10.43
N ARG A 212 17.92 15.41 -11.23
CA ARG A 212 18.09 16.78 -10.71
C ARG A 212 16.78 17.35 -10.19
N ASP A 213 15.69 17.18 -10.92
CA ASP A 213 14.36 17.67 -10.53
C ASP A 213 13.86 16.99 -9.26
N MET A 214 14.11 15.69 -9.09
CA MET A 214 13.71 14.95 -7.93
C MET A 214 14.55 15.29 -6.68
N LEU A 215 15.89 15.27 -6.80
CA LEU A 215 16.78 15.46 -5.66
C LEU A 215 16.96 16.93 -5.28
N ALA A 216 17.08 17.85 -6.26
CA ALA A 216 17.32 19.27 -5.99
C ALA A 216 16.02 20.10 -6.04
N GLY A 217 15.05 19.70 -6.85
CA GLY A 217 13.84 20.49 -7.13
C GLY A 217 12.76 20.44 -6.05
N ASN A 218 12.90 19.61 -5.02
CA ASN A 218 11.86 19.37 -3.99
C ASN A 218 10.47 19.07 -4.56
N ALA A 219 10.42 18.62 -5.82
CA ALA A 219 9.18 18.41 -6.58
C ALA A 219 8.24 17.38 -5.91
N PHE A 220 8.76 16.54 -5.02
CA PHE A 220 8.05 15.46 -4.32
C PHE A 220 8.15 15.54 -2.79
N GLY A 221 8.52 16.70 -2.23
CA GLY A 221 8.68 16.88 -0.79
C GLY A 221 9.68 15.87 -0.19
N GLU A 222 9.35 15.26 0.94
CA GLU A 222 10.23 14.26 1.57
C GLU A 222 10.50 13.02 0.70
N ALA A 223 9.60 12.65 -0.20
CA ALA A 223 9.83 11.56 -1.14
C ALA A 223 10.94 11.86 -2.16
N GLY A 224 11.30 13.13 -2.38
CA GLY A 224 12.36 13.57 -3.28
C GLY A 224 13.78 13.50 -2.70
N HIS A 225 13.96 13.20 -1.42
CA HIS A 225 15.30 13.12 -0.80
C HIS A 225 16.14 11.92 -1.28
N ARG A 226 15.52 10.96 -1.94
CA ARG A 226 16.17 9.79 -2.49
C ARG A 226 15.53 9.42 -3.82
N VAL A 227 16.35 8.95 -4.75
CA VAL A 227 15.88 8.35 -6.00
C VAL A 227 16.31 6.90 -6.08
N VAL A 228 15.45 6.08 -6.67
CA VAL A 228 15.75 4.71 -7.09
C VAL A 228 15.86 4.73 -8.61
N ILE A 229 16.99 4.29 -9.13
CA ILE A 229 17.22 4.16 -10.57
C ILE A 229 17.23 2.69 -10.91
N GLU A 230 16.39 2.30 -11.88
CA GLU A 230 16.17 0.90 -12.22
C GLU A 230 16.37 0.65 -13.71
N GLU A 231 16.83 -0.53 -14.03
CA GLU A 231 16.80 -1.08 -15.38
C GLU A 231 15.39 -1.01 -15.96
N PHE A 232 15.29 -0.61 -17.24
CA PHE A 232 14.02 -0.67 -17.97
C PHE A 232 13.77 -2.09 -18.46
N LEU A 233 12.86 -2.81 -17.79
CA LEU A 233 12.45 -4.14 -18.19
C LEU A 233 11.53 -4.08 -19.42
N ARG A 234 11.81 -4.90 -20.43
CA ARG A 234 10.99 -5.06 -21.62
C ARG A 234 10.08 -6.27 -21.48
N GLY A 235 8.81 -6.14 -21.82
CA GLY A 235 7.85 -7.24 -21.77
C GLY A 235 6.43 -6.74 -21.63
N GLU A 236 5.49 -7.66 -21.55
CA GLU A 236 4.10 -7.36 -21.21
C GLU A 236 3.95 -7.22 -19.70
N GLU A 237 3.24 -6.17 -19.27
CA GLU A 237 2.97 -5.93 -17.86
C GLU A 237 1.70 -6.68 -17.43
N ALA A 238 1.80 -7.47 -16.37
CA ALA A 238 0.66 -8.16 -15.78
C ALA A 238 0.62 -7.93 -14.26
N SER A 239 -0.57 -7.64 -13.72
CA SER A 239 -0.82 -7.65 -12.28
C SER A 239 -1.36 -9.01 -11.88
N PHE A 240 -0.62 -9.74 -11.05
CA PHE A 240 -1.01 -11.05 -10.57
C PHE A 240 -1.30 -10.98 -9.06
N ILE A 241 -2.59 -11.10 -8.70
CA ILE A 241 -3.07 -10.98 -7.34
C ILE A 241 -3.57 -12.36 -6.87
N VAL A 242 -3.01 -12.87 -5.77
CA VAL A 242 -3.31 -14.18 -5.18
C VAL A 242 -3.82 -14.06 -3.75
#